data_81ebafe04d4597c3f0c258732148dcea
#
_entry.id   81ebafe04d4597c3f0c258732148dcea
#
_cell.length_a   1.000
_cell.length_b   1.000
_cell.length_c   1.000
_cell.angle_alpha   90.00
_cell.angle_beta   90.00
_cell.angle_gamma   90.00
#
_symmetry.space_group_name_H-M   'P 1'
#
loop_
_entity.id
_entity.type
_entity.pdbx_description
1 polymer ?
#
loop_
_entity_poly.entity_id
_entity_poly.type
_entity_poly.pdbx_seq_one_letter_code
_entity_poly.pdbx_strand_id
1 'polypeptide(L)'
;MASNVPLRNLLSVVQNRSLKTSTVPPNTSSPSSFTVQNLLSSSGLHLESVHSVSQKLQIDESDLQNPHYVIGFLKAHDFKDAHIAKLIHKWPAVLHCKVEHNLKPKFEFFIENGFVGEILPELIVSNPDVLRRALDSRIIPCFELLKSVLGCSEKAASAFKRCSVSMMSAMEPNIDLLIKEGVPVDRIAKLIMLQPRTIQQKHQRMVYAVKALKDLEIDSKTTVFIHALRVMLQMSESTWNKKVEVLKSLGWTEEEILQAFKRCPFCFTCSEEKIRSVVDFLVNTLKMELRTVIGRPEFLMLSVDKRIRPRYNVLKILESKKLVIGKKNMKQLLTMRENNFFQDYVIKYADKVPGLLEAYEVLPKP
;
A
#
# COMPACT_ATOMS: atom_id res chain seq x y z
N MET A 1 26.45 26.62 -9.02
CA MET A 1 26.56 25.67 -10.15
C MET A 1 25.54 24.55 -9.90
N ALA A 2 24.42 24.59 -10.58
CA ALA A 2 23.41 23.56 -10.45
C ALA A 2 23.92 22.28 -11.14
N SER A 3 24.13 21.22 -10.39
CA SER A 3 24.50 19.93 -10.96
C SER A 3 23.33 19.40 -11.79
N ASN A 4 23.49 19.39 -13.11
CA ASN A 4 22.60 18.69 -14.03
C ASN A 4 22.69 17.18 -13.77
N VAL A 5 21.92 16.68 -12.81
CA VAL A 5 21.67 15.24 -12.67
C VAL A 5 20.56 14.90 -13.68
N PRO A 6 20.88 14.24 -14.79
CA PRO A 6 19.87 13.97 -15.82
C PRO A 6 18.78 13.06 -15.25
N LEU A 7 17.54 13.29 -15.64
CA LEU A 7 16.39 12.40 -15.41
C LEU A 7 16.71 10.92 -15.70
N ARG A 8 17.66 10.64 -16.58
CA ARG A 8 18.19 9.30 -16.87
C ARG A 8 18.74 8.56 -15.65
N ASN A 9 19.30 9.23 -14.64
CA ASN A 9 19.83 8.56 -13.45
C ASN A 9 18.75 8.11 -12.48
N LEU A 10 17.58 8.77 -12.49
CA LEU A 10 16.37 8.27 -11.79
C LEU A 10 15.82 6.99 -12.45
N LEU A 11 16.07 6.80 -13.74
CA LEU A 11 15.52 5.73 -14.57
C LEU A 11 16.19 4.37 -14.32
N SER A 12 17.49 4.35 -14.00
CA SER A 12 18.25 3.09 -13.75
C SER A 12 17.79 2.33 -12.52
N VAL A 13 17.09 2.98 -11.60
CA VAL A 13 16.57 2.39 -10.36
C VAL A 13 15.46 1.37 -10.60
N VAL A 14 14.83 1.39 -11.76
CA VAL A 14 13.54 0.74 -11.99
C VAL A 14 13.66 -0.55 -12.81
N GLN A 15 14.86 -0.88 -13.30
CA GLN A 15 15.10 -1.89 -14.35
C GLN A 15 14.90 -3.38 -13.99
N ASN A 16 14.33 -3.80 -12.85
CA ASN A 16 14.22 -5.24 -12.55
C ASN A 16 12.85 -5.70 -12.03
N ARG A 17 11.81 -5.58 -12.88
CA ARG A 17 10.60 -6.37 -12.74
C ARG A 17 10.45 -7.34 -13.92
N SER A 18 11.21 -8.43 -13.93
CA SER A 18 10.90 -9.60 -14.76
C SER A 18 9.88 -10.47 -14.03
N LEU A 19 8.66 -10.44 -14.48
CA LEU A 19 7.65 -11.45 -14.19
C LEU A 19 8.04 -12.74 -14.92
N LYS A 20 8.50 -13.74 -14.18
CA LYS A 20 8.58 -15.12 -14.70
C LYS A 20 7.21 -15.75 -14.54
N THR A 21 6.46 -15.82 -15.62
CA THR A 21 5.35 -16.75 -15.77
C THR A 21 5.93 -18.15 -16.03
N SER A 22 5.81 -19.04 -15.07
CA SER A 22 6.06 -20.46 -15.27
C SER A 22 4.75 -21.17 -15.58
N THR A 23 4.58 -21.59 -16.80
CA THR A 23 3.54 -22.53 -17.23
C THR A 23 3.96 -23.93 -16.84
N VAL A 24 3.14 -24.60 -16.01
CA VAL A 24 3.27 -26.02 -15.69
C VAL A 24 2.17 -26.75 -16.47
N PRO A 25 2.50 -27.85 -17.19
CA PRO A 25 1.50 -28.63 -17.93
C PRO A 25 0.63 -29.47 -16.97
N PRO A 26 -0.63 -29.79 -17.36
CA PRO A 26 -1.54 -30.56 -16.53
C PRO A 26 -1.23 -32.06 -16.63
N ASN A 27 -0.97 -32.72 -15.50
CA ASN A 27 -0.99 -34.17 -15.40
C ASN A 27 -2.37 -34.62 -14.91
N THR A 28 -3.00 -35.44 -15.70
CA THR A 28 -4.26 -36.13 -15.44
C THR A 28 -4.00 -37.44 -14.70
N SER A 29 -4.55 -37.59 -13.50
CA SER A 29 -4.86 -38.86 -12.87
C SER A 29 -6.06 -38.72 -11.93
N SER A 30 -6.99 -39.66 -12.02
CA SER A 30 -8.32 -39.69 -11.39
C SER A 30 -8.30 -40.12 -9.91
N PRO A 31 -9.43 -39.96 -9.16
CA PRO A 31 -9.42 -39.45 -7.82
C PRO A 31 -9.82 -40.46 -6.74
N SER A 32 -9.30 -40.33 -5.55
CA SER A 32 -9.91 -40.76 -4.30
C SER A 32 -10.80 -39.61 -3.77
N SER A 33 -11.89 -39.35 -4.50
CA SER A 33 -12.63 -38.09 -4.36
C SER A 33 -13.60 -38.04 -3.17
N PHE A 34 -14.07 -39.19 -2.65
CA PHE A 34 -15.17 -39.23 -1.70
C PHE A 34 -14.77 -38.80 -0.27
N THR A 35 -13.57 -39.10 0.15
CA THR A 35 -13.12 -38.89 1.55
C THR A 35 -12.66 -37.45 1.80
N VAL A 36 -11.99 -36.83 0.84
CA VAL A 36 -11.63 -35.40 0.89
C VAL A 36 -12.88 -34.53 0.83
N GLN A 37 -13.90 -34.94 0.04
CA GLN A 37 -15.17 -34.26 -0.01
C GLN A 37 -15.91 -34.27 1.35
N ASN A 38 -15.93 -35.42 2.06
CA ASN A 38 -16.56 -35.51 3.38
C ASN A 38 -15.82 -34.67 4.43
N LEU A 39 -14.50 -34.63 4.39
CA LEU A 39 -13.66 -33.83 5.28
C LEU A 39 -13.87 -32.33 5.09
N LEU A 40 -13.98 -31.90 3.86
CA LEU A 40 -14.16 -30.51 3.51
C LEU A 40 -15.63 -30.06 3.68
N SER A 41 -16.58 -30.95 3.45
CA SER A 41 -18.02 -30.71 3.72
C SER A 41 -18.30 -30.58 5.22
N SER A 42 -17.64 -31.38 6.05
CA SER A 42 -17.71 -31.25 7.52
C SER A 42 -17.05 -29.97 8.06
N SER A 43 -16.26 -29.29 7.25
CA SER A 43 -15.58 -28.02 7.57
C SER A 43 -16.34 -26.78 7.07
N GLY A 44 -17.60 -26.92 6.59
CA GLY A 44 -18.41 -25.79 6.11
C GLY A 44 -17.97 -25.20 4.76
N LEU A 45 -17.20 -25.94 3.96
CA LEU A 45 -16.73 -25.51 2.64
C LEU A 45 -17.79 -25.71 1.56
N HIS A 46 -17.99 -24.73 0.69
CA HIS A 46 -18.83 -24.87 -0.51
C HIS A 46 -18.29 -25.95 -1.45
N LEU A 47 -19.18 -26.77 -2.00
CA LEU A 47 -18.89 -27.92 -2.88
C LEU A 47 -17.92 -27.61 -4.05
N GLU A 48 -18.00 -26.43 -4.65
CA GLU A 48 -17.10 -26.02 -5.75
C GLU A 48 -15.65 -25.82 -5.28
N SER A 49 -15.47 -25.27 -4.06
CA SER A 49 -14.16 -25.14 -3.44
C SER A 49 -13.57 -26.49 -3.07
N VAL A 50 -14.41 -27.41 -2.65
CA VAL A 50 -14.05 -28.80 -2.31
C VAL A 50 -13.49 -29.55 -3.52
N HIS A 51 -14.13 -29.40 -4.68
CA HIS A 51 -13.71 -30.12 -5.90
C HIS A 51 -12.34 -29.62 -6.42
N SER A 52 -12.10 -28.32 -6.39
CA SER A 52 -10.84 -27.72 -6.82
C SER A 52 -9.68 -28.06 -5.86
N VAL A 53 -9.95 -28.28 -4.59
CA VAL A 53 -8.98 -28.66 -3.56
C VAL A 53 -8.67 -30.16 -3.62
N SER A 54 -9.70 -31.01 -3.80
CA SER A 54 -9.52 -32.48 -3.91
C SER A 54 -8.65 -32.87 -5.11
N GLN A 55 -8.74 -32.14 -6.22
CA GLN A 55 -7.86 -32.35 -7.39
C GLN A 55 -6.38 -32.00 -7.13
N LYS A 56 -6.12 -31.14 -6.15
CA LYS A 56 -4.76 -30.70 -5.79
C LYS A 56 -4.12 -31.50 -4.66
N LEU A 57 -4.95 -32.22 -3.89
CA LEU A 57 -4.52 -33.01 -2.74
C LEU A 57 -4.64 -34.48 -3.10
N GLN A 58 -3.52 -35.15 -3.33
CA GLN A 58 -3.43 -36.60 -3.30
C GLN A 58 -3.34 -37.03 -1.83
N ILE A 59 -4.48 -37.19 -1.15
CA ILE A 59 -4.53 -37.72 0.21
C ILE A 59 -4.89 -39.21 0.10
N ASP A 60 -3.99 -40.08 0.54
CA ASP A 60 -4.27 -41.50 0.69
C ASP A 60 -5.30 -41.71 1.82
N GLU A 61 -6.21 -42.66 1.66
CA GLU A 61 -7.22 -43.00 2.67
C GLU A 61 -6.63 -43.39 4.04
N SER A 62 -5.37 -43.86 4.04
CA SER A 62 -4.63 -44.19 5.26
C SER A 62 -4.15 -42.97 6.07
N ASP A 63 -4.14 -41.75 5.50
CA ASP A 63 -3.59 -40.55 6.12
C ASP A 63 -4.65 -39.48 6.52
N LEU A 64 -5.90 -39.87 6.70
CA LEU A 64 -7.00 -38.98 7.04
C LEU A 64 -6.97 -38.42 8.46
N GLN A 65 -6.24 -39.04 9.37
CA GLN A 65 -6.14 -38.60 10.76
C GLN A 65 -5.50 -37.25 10.86
N ASN A 66 -4.46 -36.97 10.05
CA ASN A 66 -3.73 -35.72 10.11
C ASN A 66 -4.54 -34.49 9.66
N PRO A 67 -5.32 -34.51 8.55
CA PRO A 67 -6.22 -33.43 8.19
C PRO A 67 -7.26 -33.08 9.26
N HIS A 68 -7.89 -34.08 9.91
CA HIS A 68 -8.82 -33.83 11.00
C HIS A 68 -8.12 -33.17 12.20
N TYR A 69 -6.93 -33.64 12.54
CA TYR A 69 -6.14 -33.06 13.62
C TYR A 69 -5.75 -31.60 13.34
N VAL A 70 -5.34 -31.29 12.10
CA VAL A 70 -5.03 -29.91 11.67
C VAL A 70 -6.28 -29.03 11.77
N ILE A 71 -7.43 -29.47 11.28
CA ILE A 71 -8.68 -28.69 11.36
C ILE A 71 -9.10 -28.47 12.82
N GLY A 72 -9.02 -29.51 13.65
CA GLY A 72 -9.32 -29.40 15.10
C GLY A 72 -8.38 -28.41 15.79
N PHE A 73 -7.08 -28.45 15.48
CA PHE A 73 -6.09 -27.52 15.98
C PHE A 73 -6.40 -26.07 15.57
N LEU A 74 -6.75 -25.82 14.30
CA LEU A 74 -7.12 -24.49 13.83
C LEU A 74 -8.38 -23.96 14.55
N LYS A 75 -9.41 -24.80 14.70
CA LYS A 75 -10.64 -24.43 15.44
C LYS A 75 -10.37 -24.09 16.91
N ALA A 76 -9.47 -24.83 17.56
CA ALA A 76 -9.03 -24.54 18.93
C ALA A 76 -8.29 -23.18 19.08
N HIS A 77 -7.86 -22.58 17.96
CA HIS A 77 -7.18 -21.27 17.91
C HIS A 77 -8.02 -20.20 17.18
N ASP A 78 -9.33 -20.19 17.42
CA ASP A 78 -10.28 -19.17 16.94
C ASP A 78 -10.48 -19.09 15.42
N PHE A 79 -10.04 -20.12 14.65
CA PHE A 79 -10.33 -20.15 13.21
C PHE A 79 -11.79 -20.55 12.97
N LYS A 80 -12.56 -19.64 12.42
CA LYS A 80 -13.91 -19.92 11.93
C LYS A 80 -13.85 -20.76 10.65
N ASP A 81 -14.92 -21.46 10.32
CA ASP A 81 -14.99 -22.30 9.11
C ASP A 81 -14.63 -21.49 7.84
N ALA A 82 -15.03 -20.22 7.76
CA ALA A 82 -14.66 -19.33 6.67
C ALA A 82 -13.14 -19.03 6.60
N HIS A 83 -12.45 -18.99 7.74
CA HIS A 83 -10.98 -18.83 7.78
C HIS A 83 -10.29 -20.09 7.29
N ILE A 84 -10.74 -21.26 7.75
CA ILE A 84 -10.21 -22.57 7.36
C ILE A 84 -10.42 -22.78 5.86
N ALA A 85 -11.60 -22.48 5.34
CA ALA A 85 -11.92 -22.56 3.93
C ALA A 85 -10.97 -21.72 3.07
N LYS A 86 -10.77 -20.45 3.43
CA LYS A 86 -9.84 -19.54 2.74
C LYS A 86 -8.39 -19.99 2.83
N LEU A 87 -7.97 -20.52 3.98
CA LEU A 87 -6.60 -21.03 4.18
C LEU A 87 -6.37 -22.25 3.28
N ILE A 88 -7.25 -23.24 3.31
CA ILE A 88 -7.17 -24.43 2.48
C ILE A 88 -7.20 -24.07 0.99
N HIS A 89 -8.07 -23.14 0.58
CA HIS A 89 -8.12 -22.67 -0.81
C HIS A 89 -6.78 -22.06 -1.27
N LYS A 90 -6.13 -21.26 -0.44
CA LYS A 90 -4.84 -20.63 -0.74
C LYS A 90 -3.65 -21.59 -0.65
N TRP A 91 -3.71 -22.50 0.30
CA TRP A 91 -2.64 -23.45 0.61
C TRP A 91 -3.18 -24.79 1.07
N PRO A 92 -3.63 -25.66 0.14
CA PRO A 92 -4.19 -26.99 0.45
C PRO A 92 -3.27 -27.86 1.30
N ALA A 93 -1.95 -27.81 1.04
CA ALA A 93 -0.97 -28.59 1.75
C ALA A 93 -0.87 -28.30 3.28
N VAL A 94 -1.60 -27.33 3.80
CA VAL A 94 -1.71 -27.11 5.25
C VAL A 94 -2.26 -28.36 5.95
N LEU A 95 -3.13 -29.13 5.31
CA LEU A 95 -3.72 -30.35 5.86
C LEU A 95 -2.69 -31.48 6.07
N HIS A 96 -1.52 -31.41 5.43
CA HIS A 96 -0.41 -32.36 5.63
C HIS A 96 0.62 -31.84 6.66
N CYS A 97 0.41 -30.67 7.26
CA CYS A 97 1.33 -30.12 8.25
C CYS A 97 1.30 -30.98 9.54
N LYS A 98 2.47 -31.23 10.09
CA LYS A 98 2.61 -31.82 11.42
C LYS A 98 2.29 -30.76 12.47
N VAL A 99 1.18 -30.93 13.20
CA VAL A 99 0.72 -29.93 14.19
C VAL A 99 1.79 -29.66 15.24
N GLU A 100 2.26 -30.70 15.94
CA GLU A 100 3.18 -30.55 17.09
C GLU A 100 4.55 -29.95 16.70
N HIS A 101 5.07 -30.27 15.50
CA HIS A 101 6.41 -29.85 15.11
C HIS A 101 6.45 -28.64 14.19
N ASN A 102 5.30 -28.24 13.60
CA ASN A 102 5.27 -27.13 12.65
C ASN A 102 4.27 -26.04 13.06
N LEU A 103 2.99 -26.39 13.27
CA LEU A 103 1.97 -25.38 13.51
C LEU A 103 2.03 -24.84 14.94
N LYS A 104 2.05 -25.73 15.94
CA LYS A 104 1.98 -25.39 17.36
C LYS A 104 3.10 -24.43 17.80
N PRO A 105 4.39 -24.65 17.52
CA PRO A 105 5.43 -23.74 17.94
C PRO A 105 5.27 -22.32 17.34
N LYS A 106 4.77 -22.24 16.11
CA LYS A 106 4.53 -20.94 15.45
C LYS A 106 3.32 -20.22 16.04
N PHE A 107 2.26 -20.96 16.36
CA PHE A 107 1.06 -20.40 16.99
C PHE A 107 1.40 -19.89 18.40
N GLU A 108 2.11 -20.66 19.18
CA GLU A 108 2.60 -20.26 20.51
C GLU A 108 3.40 -18.97 20.41
N PHE A 109 4.41 -18.91 19.54
CA PHE A 109 5.18 -17.71 19.29
C PHE A 109 4.31 -16.49 18.92
N PHE A 110 3.36 -16.66 18.01
CA PHE A 110 2.49 -15.56 17.62
C PHE A 110 1.58 -15.09 18.76
N ILE A 111 1.00 -16.01 19.52
CA ILE A 111 0.14 -15.69 20.67
C ILE A 111 0.92 -14.93 21.73
N GLU A 112 2.13 -15.38 22.08
CA GLU A 112 3.02 -14.72 23.04
C GLU A 112 3.41 -13.30 22.59
N ASN A 113 3.43 -13.06 21.28
CA ASN A 113 3.75 -11.77 20.70
C ASN A 113 2.54 -10.91 20.29
N GLY A 114 1.36 -11.22 20.87
CA GLY A 114 0.18 -10.36 20.76
C GLY A 114 -0.73 -10.63 19.56
N PHE A 115 -0.55 -11.75 18.84
CA PHE A 115 -1.48 -12.18 17.79
C PHE A 115 -2.60 -13.03 18.39
N VAL A 116 -3.48 -12.40 19.17
CA VAL A 116 -4.58 -13.09 19.89
C VAL A 116 -5.94 -12.86 19.20
N GLY A 117 -6.90 -13.75 19.48
CA GLY A 117 -8.25 -13.69 18.93
C GLY A 117 -8.25 -13.71 17.39
N GLU A 118 -9.01 -12.84 16.76
CA GLU A 118 -9.15 -12.76 15.28
C GLU A 118 -7.83 -12.37 14.55
N ILE A 119 -6.85 -11.81 15.25
CA ILE A 119 -5.60 -11.31 14.63
C ILE A 119 -4.77 -12.47 14.07
N LEU A 120 -4.68 -13.60 14.78
CA LEU A 120 -3.92 -14.77 14.34
C LEU A 120 -4.57 -15.44 13.10
N PRO A 121 -5.87 -15.77 13.09
CA PRO A 121 -6.55 -16.24 11.89
C PRO A 121 -6.39 -15.32 10.68
N GLU A 122 -6.57 -14.01 10.87
CA GLU A 122 -6.40 -13.02 9.80
C GLU A 122 -4.97 -12.97 9.25
N LEU A 123 -3.95 -13.03 10.10
CA LEU A 123 -2.54 -13.09 9.68
C LEU A 123 -2.33 -14.30 8.77
N ILE A 124 -2.71 -15.48 9.24
CA ILE A 124 -2.44 -16.75 8.56
C ILE A 124 -3.23 -16.86 7.26
N VAL A 125 -4.51 -16.47 7.27
CA VAL A 125 -5.35 -16.48 6.06
C VAL A 125 -4.87 -15.43 5.03
N SER A 126 -4.40 -14.26 5.47
CA SER A 126 -3.86 -13.26 4.55
C SER A 126 -2.52 -13.68 3.95
N ASN A 127 -1.69 -14.35 4.71
CA ASN A 127 -0.32 -14.73 4.35
C ASN A 127 0.05 -16.17 4.80
N PRO A 128 -0.52 -17.21 4.16
CA PRO A 128 -0.27 -18.61 4.55
C PRO A 128 1.20 -19.03 4.50
N ASP A 129 2.00 -18.32 3.68
CA ASP A 129 3.44 -18.59 3.56
C ASP A 129 4.19 -18.48 4.89
N VAL A 130 3.65 -17.78 5.87
CA VAL A 130 4.24 -17.69 7.22
C VAL A 130 4.37 -19.06 7.87
N LEU A 131 3.41 -19.96 7.67
CA LEU A 131 3.44 -21.32 8.20
C LEU A 131 4.45 -22.23 7.47
N ARG A 132 4.87 -21.86 6.27
CA ARG A 132 5.87 -22.59 5.46
C ARG A 132 7.30 -22.23 5.83
N ARG A 133 7.53 -21.18 6.58
CA ARG A 133 8.87 -20.71 6.96
C ARG A 133 9.32 -21.31 8.29
N ALA A 134 10.62 -21.48 8.43
CA ALA A 134 11.22 -21.90 9.69
C ALA A 134 11.01 -20.83 10.77
N LEU A 135 10.61 -21.27 11.98
CA LEU A 135 10.35 -20.38 13.10
C LEU A 135 11.63 -19.64 13.51
N ASP A 136 12.67 -20.43 13.90
CA ASP A 136 13.87 -19.89 14.53
C ASP A 136 14.76 -19.08 13.56
N SER A 137 14.88 -19.52 12.31
CA SER A 137 15.80 -18.89 11.36
C SER A 137 15.16 -17.83 10.47
N ARG A 138 13.83 -17.67 10.49
CA ARG A 138 13.13 -16.70 9.61
C ARG A 138 12.09 -15.85 10.33
N ILE A 139 11.17 -16.46 11.06
CA ILE A 139 10.05 -15.74 11.66
C ILE A 139 10.53 -14.90 12.86
N ILE A 140 11.18 -15.53 13.82
CA ILE A 140 11.69 -14.87 15.04
C ILE A 140 12.64 -13.72 14.70
N PRO A 141 13.72 -13.92 13.90
CA PRO A 141 14.63 -12.83 13.58
C PRO A 141 13.96 -11.63 12.92
N CYS A 142 13.00 -11.89 12.00
CA CYS A 142 12.26 -10.83 11.37
C CYS A 142 11.36 -10.05 12.35
N PHE A 143 10.69 -10.76 13.26
CA PHE A 143 9.84 -10.13 14.27
C PHE A 143 10.66 -9.30 15.25
N GLU A 144 11.78 -9.83 15.75
CA GLU A 144 12.68 -9.12 16.67
C GLU A 144 13.33 -7.90 16.00
N LEU A 145 13.68 -7.98 14.72
CA LEU A 145 14.13 -6.82 13.95
C LEU A 145 13.07 -5.74 13.89
N LEU A 146 11.81 -6.10 13.60
CA LEU A 146 10.71 -5.14 13.60
C LEU A 146 10.49 -4.53 14.99
N LYS A 147 10.54 -5.35 16.04
CA LYS A 147 10.38 -4.91 17.42
C LYS A 147 11.49 -3.95 17.85
N SER A 148 12.75 -4.22 17.48
CA SER A 148 13.88 -3.33 17.78
C SER A 148 13.73 -1.95 17.15
N VAL A 149 13.25 -1.88 15.91
CA VAL A 149 13.05 -0.60 15.18
C VAL A 149 11.78 0.13 15.62
N LEU A 150 10.70 -0.60 15.92
CA LEU A 150 9.39 -0.03 16.25
C LEU A 150 9.18 0.23 17.74
N GLY A 151 10.03 -0.36 18.59
CA GLY A 151 10.08 -0.13 20.02
C GLY A 151 9.06 -0.91 20.87
N CYS A 152 8.08 -1.62 20.24
CA CYS A 152 7.14 -2.46 20.98
C CYS A 152 6.55 -3.59 20.12
N SER A 153 6.08 -4.65 20.81
CA SER A 153 5.52 -5.86 20.16
C SER A 153 4.25 -5.57 19.37
N GLU A 154 3.38 -4.69 19.83
CA GLU A 154 2.10 -4.37 19.16
C GLU A 154 2.32 -3.71 17.78
N LYS A 155 3.27 -2.77 17.69
CA LYS A 155 3.64 -2.16 16.39
C LYS A 155 4.34 -3.17 15.50
N ALA A 156 5.21 -4.02 16.07
CA ALA A 156 5.88 -5.09 15.33
C ALA A 156 4.85 -6.08 14.75
N ALA A 157 3.86 -6.52 15.53
CA ALA A 157 2.79 -7.39 15.08
C ALA A 157 1.95 -6.76 13.96
N SER A 158 1.57 -5.47 14.11
CA SER A 158 0.85 -4.72 13.09
C SER A 158 1.63 -4.58 11.78
N ALA A 159 2.94 -4.37 11.85
CA ALA A 159 3.81 -4.30 10.67
C ALA A 159 4.00 -5.70 10.05
N PHE A 160 4.27 -6.72 10.87
CA PHE A 160 4.50 -8.10 10.46
C PHE A 160 3.31 -8.67 9.66
N LYS A 161 2.07 -8.42 10.10
CA LYS A 161 0.85 -8.82 9.38
C LYS A 161 0.81 -8.34 7.92
N ARG A 162 1.45 -7.22 7.61
CA ARG A 162 1.51 -6.61 6.29
C ARG A 162 2.78 -6.93 5.50
N CYS A 163 3.74 -7.62 6.14
CA CYS A 163 4.98 -8.05 5.51
C CYS A 163 4.76 -9.24 4.58
N SER A 164 5.56 -9.32 3.51
CA SER A 164 5.68 -10.53 2.72
C SER A 164 6.77 -11.42 3.32
N VAL A 165 6.39 -12.61 3.76
CA VAL A 165 7.31 -13.56 4.42
C VAL A 165 8.46 -13.97 3.50
N SER A 166 8.20 -14.08 2.20
CA SER A 166 9.22 -14.43 1.20
C SER A 166 10.33 -13.38 1.05
N MET A 167 10.06 -12.13 1.44
CA MET A 167 10.97 -10.99 1.29
C MET A 167 11.61 -10.54 2.63
N MET A 168 11.45 -11.32 3.70
CA MET A 168 11.97 -10.94 5.04
C MET A 168 13.49 -10.78 5.07
N SER A 169 14.23 -11.60 4.34
CA SER A 169 15.71 -11.54 4.27
C SER A 169 16.26 -10.23 3.70
N ALA A 170 15.43 -9.44 3.03
CA ALA A 170 15.85 -8.14 2.51
C ALA A 170 15.69 -7.00 3.54
N MET A 171 15.01 -7.23 4.67
CA MET A 171 14.67 -6.16 5.60
C MET A 171 15.88 -5.61 6.34
N GLU A 172 16.66 -6.50 6.95
CA GLU A 172 17.84 -6.14 7.74
C GLU A 172 18.85 -5.32 6.92
N PRO A 173 19.38 -5.81 5.78
CA PRO A 173 20.33 -5.04 4.99
C PRO A 173 19.77 -3.72 4.46
N ASN A 174 18.45 -3.60 4.27
CA ASN A 174 17.83 -2.35 3.85
C ASN A 174 17.67 -1.35 5.01
N ILE A 175 17.39 -1.83 6.22
CA ILE A 175 17.36 -0.99 7.43
C ILE A 175 18.77 -0.47 7.73
N ASP A 176 19.77 -1.35 7.70
CA ASP A 176 21.17 -0.99 7.94
C ASP A 176 21.67 0.05 6.92
N LEU A 177 21.33 -0.12 5.65
CA LEU A 177 21.62 0.85 4.63
C LEU A 177 21.03 2.22 4.97
N LEU A 178 19.76 2.28 5.34
CA LEU A 178 19.09 3.56 5.67
C LEU A 178 19.73 4.22 6.91
N ILE A 179 20.07 3.44 7.92
CA ILE A 179 20.78 3.95 9.12
C ILE A 179 22.17 4.50 8.72
N LYS A 180 22.94 3.73 7.93
CA LYS A 180 24.26 4.14 7.43
C LYS A 180 24.19 5.42 6.62
N GLU A 181 23.12 5.61 5.83
CA GLU A 181 22.89 6.81 5.03
C GLU A 181 22.30 7.99 5.83
N GLY A 182 22.21 7.85 7.17
CA GLY A 182 21.83 8.90 8.10
C GLY A 182 20.31 9.12 8.21
N VAL A 183 19.50 8.16 7.77
CA VAL A 183 18.03 8.22 7.97
C VAL A 183 17.74 7.97 9.47
N PRO A 184 17.04 8.88 10.16
CA PRO A 184 16.69 8.70 11.57
C PRO A 184 15.81 7.45 11.79
N VAL A 185 16.04 6.73 12.89
CA VAL A 185 15.32 5.47 13.20
C VAL A 185 13.81 5.70 13.30
N ASP A 186 13.36 6.83 13.85
CA ASP A 186 11.94 7.20 13.91
C ASP A 186 11.31 7.33 12.51
N ARG A 187 12.09 7.77 11.52
CA ARG A 187 11.66 7.84 10.12
C ARG A 187 11.58 6.46 9.48
N ILE A 188 12.54 5.58 9.78
CA ILE A 188 12.51 4.18 9.35
C ILE A 188 11.31 3.48 9.98
N ALA A 189 11.07 3.66 11.28
CA ALA A 189 9.89 3.14 11.97
C ALA A 189 8.58 3.63 11.31
N LYS A 190 8.49 4.92 10.99
CA LYS A 190 7.35 5.49 10.28
C LYS A 190 7.16 4.88 8.89
N LEU A 191 8.26 4.66 8.14
CA LEU A 191 8.22 4.01 6.84
C LEU A 191 7.67 2.58 6.94
N ILE A 192 8.15 1.81 7.91
CA ILE A 192 7.69 0.44 8.18
C ILE A 192 6.21 0.44 8.55
N MET A 193 5.78 1.33 9.45
CA MET A 193 4.38 1.43 9.85
C MET A 193 3.45 1.85 8.72
N LEU A 194 3.89 2.73 7.83
CA LEU A 194 3.09 3.14 6.67
C LEU A 194 3.06 2.08 5.59
N GLN A 195 4.20 1.48 5.26
CA GLN A 195 4.33 0.53 4.16
C GLN A 195 5.53 -0.42 4.33
N PRO A 196 5.38 -1.51 5.11
CA PRO A 196 6.48 -2.44 5.39
C PRO A 196 7.13 -3.01 4.12
N ARG A 197 6.34 -3.21 3.06
CA ARG A 197 6.85 -3.74 1.77
C ARG A 197 7.92 -2.86 1.12
N THR A 198 8.05 -1.60 1.52
CA THR A 198 9.13 -0.73 1.03
C THR A 198 10.49 -1.21 1.52
N ILE A 199 10.60 -1.59 2.79
CA ILE A 199 11.84 -2.13 3.37
C ILE A 199 12.15 -3.53 2.83
N GLN A 200 11.16 -4.25 2.34
CA GLN A 200 11.30 -5.59 1.78
C GLN A 200 11.69 -5.61 0.29
N GLN A 201 12.00 -4.47 -0.31
CA GLN A 201 12.49 -4.44 -1.70
C GLN A 201 13.86 -5.10 -1.82
N LYS A 202 14.20 -5.59 -3.01
CA LYS A 202 15.55 -6.13 -3.28
C LYS A 202 16.60 -5.10 -2.88
N HIS A 203 17.62 -5.54 -2.13
CA HIS A 203 18.65 -4.65 -1.57
C HIS A 203 19.29 -3.76 -2.64
N GLN A 204 19.67 -4.32 -3.78
CA GLN A 204 20.26 -3.55 -4.88
C GLN A 204 19.35 -2.40 -5.33
N ARG A 205 18.03 -2.64 -5.39
CA ARG A 205 17.05 -1.60 -5.75
C ARG A 205 16.97 -0.50 -4.69
N MET A 206 17.06 -0.88 -3.42
CA MET A 206 17.12 0.08 -2.31
C MET A 206 18.38 0.95 -2.40
N VAL A 207 19.55 0.35 -2.64
CA VAL A 207 20.82 1.07 -2.82
C VAL A 207 20.73 2.10 -3.95
N TYR A 208 20.21 1.70 -5.11
CA TYR A 208 20.03 2.63 -6.23
C TYR A 208 19.06 3.76 -5.90
N ALA A 209 17.94 3.46 -5.25
CA ALA A 209 16.94 4.48 -4.90
C ALA A 209 17.52 5.51 -3.91
N VAL A 210 18.21 5.04 -2.88
CA VAL A 210 18.87 5.91 -1.90
C VAL A 210 19.94 6.80 -2.58
N LYS A 211 20.79 6.21 -3.43
CA LYS A 211 21.78 6.96 -4.19
C LYS A 211 21.13 8.04 -5.06
N ALA A 212 20.11 7.69 -5.83
CA ALA A 212 19.41 8.65 -6.69
C ALA A 212 18.79 9.81 -5.92
N LEU A 213 18.25 9.56 -4.70
CA LEU A 213 17.71 10.62 -3.85
C LEU A 213 18.81 11.55 -3.30
N LYS A 214 20.00 11.00 -3.01
CA LYS A 214 21.17 11.80 -2.60
C LYS A 214 21.69 12.63 -3.76
N ASP A 215 21.77 12.07 -4.97
CA ASP A 215 22.15 12.80 -6.18
C ASP A 215 21.17 13.94 -6.49
N LEU A 216 19.92 13.81 -6.08
CA LEU A 216 18.91 14.88 -6.10
C LEU A 216 19.04 15.84 -4.90
N GLU A 217 20.05 15.70 -4.04
CA GLU A 217 20.24 16.55 -2.85
C GLU A 217 19.03 16.54 -1.89
N ILE A 218 18.27 15.44 -1.83
CA ILE A 218 17.18 15.28 -0.86
C ILE A 218 17.80 14.78 0.45
N ASP A 219 17.76 15.64 1.48
CA ASP A 219 18.33 15.32 2.79
C ASP A 219 17.62 14.09 3.42
N SER A 220 18.43 13.05 3.76
CA SER A 220 18.00 11.79 4.34
C SER A 220 17.26 11.94 5.68
N LYS A 221 17.52 13.04 6.41
CA LYS A 221 16.87 13.35 7.67
C LYS A 221 15.45 13.87 7.52
N THR A 222 15.00 14.18 6.32
CA THR A 222 13.70 14.79 6.06
C THR A 222 12.58 13.76 5.86
N THR A 223 11.35 14.18 6.12
CA THR A 223 10.18 13.36 5.79
C THR A 223 10.01 13.18 4.27
N VAL A 224 10.48 14.17 3.51
CA VAL A 224 10.43 14.13 2.04
C VAL A 224 11.26 12.98 1.49
N PHE A 225 12.44 12.70 2.08
CA PHE A 225 13.28 11.57 1.69
C PHE A 225 12.51 10.25 1.76
N ILE A 226 11.84 9.98 2.86
CA ILE A 226 11.04 8.77 3.05
C ILE A 226 9.89 8.68 2.05
N HIS A 227 9.24 9.78 1.76
CA HIS A 227 8.16 9.82 0.77
C HIS A 227 8.68 9.59 -0.65
N ALA A 228 9.77 10.23 -1.02
CA ALA A 228 10.44 10.05 -2.31
C ALA A 228 10.93 8.60 -2.49
N LEU A 229 11.56 8.03 -1.46
CA LEU A 229 12.00 6.63 -1.44
C LEU A 229 10.83 5.66 -1.69
N ARG A 230 9.70 5.86 -1.01
CA ARG A 230 8.50 5.05 -1.23
C ARG A 230 8.01 5.13 -2.66
N VAL A 231 7.89 6.34 -3.20
CA VAL A 231 7.40 6.55 -4.57
C VAL A 231 8.32 5.89 -5.59
N MET A 232 9.63 6.07 -5.46
CA MET A 232 10.62 5.46 -6.36
C MET A 232 10.58 3.92 -6.31
N LEU A 233 10.48 3.34 -5.12
CA LEU A 233 10.46 1.90 -4.96
C LEU A 233 9.15 1.22 -5.38
N GLN A 234 8.05 1.98 -5.47
CA GLN A 234 6.75 1.46 -5.91
C GLN A 234 6.51 1.57 -7.40
N MET A 235 7.19 2.48 -8.06
CA MET A 235 6.96 2.81 -9.46
C MET A 235 7.90 2.02 -10.39
N SER A 236 7.41 1.61 -11.56
CA SER A 236 8.24 1.07 -12.63
C SER A 236 8.82 2.22 -13.48
N GLU A 237 9.94 1.96 -14.15
CA GLU A 237 10.55 2.92 -15.07
C GLU A 237 9.56 3.38 -16.15
N SER A 238 8.87 2.42 -16.75
CA SER A 238 7.85 2.73 -17.74
C SER A 238 6.76 3.66 -17.18
N THR A 239 6.32 3.42 -15.93
CA THR A 239 5.32 4.28 -15.28
C THR A 239 5.88 5.68 -15.00
N TRP A 240 7.13 5.77 -14.58
CA TRP A 240 7.82 7.04 -14.36
C TRP A 240 7.90 7.84 -15.66
N ASN A 241 8.40 7.23 -16.74
CA ASN A 241 8.54 7.87 -18.04
C ASN A 241 7.22 8.41 -18.57
N LYS A 242 6.15 7.61 -18.51
CA LYS A 242 4.81 8.06 -18.91
C LYS A 242 4.36 9.30 -18.14
N LYS A 243 4.61 9.35 -16.83
CA LYS A 243 4.26 10.53 -16.02
C LYS A 243 5.07 11.76 -16.39
N VAL A 244 6.36 11.58 -16.64
CA VAL A 244 7.24 12.67 -17.13
C VAL A 244 6.76 13.18 -18.48
N GLU A 245 6.42 12.30 -19.41
CA GLU A 245 5.87 12.67 -20.72
C GLU A 245 4.54 13.43 -20.60
N VAL A 246 3.65 12.98 -19.71
CA VAL A 246 2.40 13.68 -19.43
C VAL A 246 2.66 15.09 -18.91
N LEU A 247 3.55 15.25 -17.92
CA LEU A 247 3.87 16.57 -17.38
C LEU A 247 4.53 17.46 -18.44
N LYS A 248 5.46 16.95 -19.25
CA LYS A 248 6.03 17.66 -20.40
C LYS A 248 4.98 18.11 -21.41
N SER A 249 4.02 17.23 -21.73
CA SER A 249 2.91 17.57 -22.64
C SER A 249 1.96 18.64 -22.09
N LEU A 250 2.00 18.87 -20.76
CA LEU A 250 1.26 19.93 -20.07
C LEU A 250 2.10 21.20 -19.85
N GLY A 251 3.27 21.30 -20.49
CA GLY A 251 4.14 22.49 -20.49
C GLY A 251 5.14 22.58 -19.35
N TRP A 252 5.41 21.48 -18.62
CA TRP A 252 6.44 21.45 -17.58
C TRP A 252 7.82 21.16 -18.18
N THR A 253 8.83 21.85 -17.70
CA THR A 253 10.22 21.53 -18.02
C THR A 253 10.73 20.36 -17.16
N GLU A 254 11.85 19.75 -17.57
CA GLU A 254 12.48 18.68 -16.78
C GLU A 254 12.89 19.15 -15.38
N GLU A 255 13.40 20.36 -15.29
CA GLU A 255 13.79 20.95 -14.02
C GLU A 255 12.59 21.16 -13.10
N GLU A 256 11.48 21.69 -13.63
CA GLU A 256 10.24 21.87 -12.88
C GLU A 256 9.64 20.53 -12.40
N ILE A 257 9.75 19.47 -13.21
CA ILE A 257 9.33 18.11 -12.84
C ILE A 257 10.17 17.59 -11.67
N LEU A 258 11.50 17.77 -11.72
CA LEU A 258 12.40 17.39 -10.62
C LEU A 258 12.13 18.19 -9.35
N GLN A 259 11.92 19.49 -9.47
CA GLN A 259 11.56 20.34 -8.33
C GLN A 259 10.21 19.96 -7.72
N ALA A 260 9.23 19.60 -8.56
CA ALA A 260 7.95 19.08 -8.09
C ALA A 260 8.11 17.75 -7.34
N PHE A 261 8.96 16.85 -7.83
CA PHE A 261 9.26 15.60 -7.13
C PHE A 261 9.95 15.85 -5.78
N LYS A 262 10.97 16.72 -5.74
CA LYS A 262 11.61 17.11 -4.48
C LYS A 262 10.63 17.70 -3.47
N ARG A 263 9.65 18.49 -3.93
CA ARG A 263 8.69 19.16 -3.06
C ARG A 263 7.54 18.25 -2.62
N CYS A 264 6.99 17.47 -3.54
CA CYS A 264 5.81 16.65 -3.31
C CYS A 264 5.91 15.31 -4.08
N PRO A 265 6.73 14.35 -3.62
CA PRO A 265 6.91 13.07 -4.31
C PRO A 265 5.59 12.35 -4.62
N PHE A 266 4.60 12.48 -3.75
CA PHE A 266 3.30 11.80 -3.90
C PHE A 266 2.50 12.26 -5.11
N CYS A 267 2.73 13.43 -5.67
CA CYS A 267 2.03 13.84 -6.89
C CYS A 267 2.32 12.88 -8.05
N PHE A 268 3.46 12.19 -8.03
CA PHE A 268 3.81 11.16 -9.00
C PHE A 268 3.07 9.82 -8.80
N THR A 269 2.36 9.64 -7.69
CA THR A 269 1.48 8.48 -7.50
C THR A 269 0.12 8.64 -8.18
N CYS A 270 -0.25 9.85 -8.58
CA CYS A 270 -1.49 10.13 -9.29
C CYS A 270 -1.49 9.46 -10.67
N SER A 271 -2.66 9.02 -11.15
CA SER A 271 -2.80 8.52 -12.52
C SER A 271 -2.57 9.65 -13.53
N GLU A 272 -2.17 9.29 -14.75
CA GLU A 272 -1.95 10.23 -15.85
C GLU A 272 -3.23 11.02 -16.16
N GLU A 273 -4.37 10.33 -16.18
CA GLU A 273 -5.70 10.91 -16.38
C GLU A 273 -6.02 11.95 -15.28
N LYS A 274 -5.75 11.61 -14.01
CA LYS A 274 -5.95 12.56 -12.90
C LYS A 274 -5.07 13.79 -13.05
N ILE A 275 -3.80 13.63 -13.40
CA ILE A 275 -2.88 14.76 -13.61
C ILE A 275 -3.45 15.69 -14.70
N ARG A 276 -3.84 15.15 -15.86
CA ARG A 276 -4.44 15.93 -16.95
C ARG A 276 -5.71 16.63 -16.52
N SER A 277 -6.65 15.92 -15.91
CA SER A 277 -7.93 16.47 -15.45
C SER A 277 -7.77 17.61 -14.45
N VAL A 278 -6.84 17.47 -13.49
CA VAL A 278 -6.58 18.52 -12.49
C VAL A 278 -5.96 19.76 -13.15
N VAL A 279 -4.93 19.58 -14.00
CA VAL A 279 -4.27 20.72 -14.67
C VAL A 279 -5.27 21.42 -15.58
N ASP A 280 -6.03 20.68 -16.39
CA ASP A 280 -7.06 21.25 -17.26
C ASP A 280 -8.07 22.09 -16.48
N PHE A 281 -8.63 21.55 -15.39
CA PHE A 281 -9.60 22.28 -14.58
C PHE A 281 -9.00 23.54 -13.94
N LEU A 282 -7.78 23.46 -13.41
CA LEU A 282 -7.12 24.60 -12.77
C LEU A 282 -6.79 25.70 -13.77
N VAL A 283 -6.28 25.33 -14.95
CA VAL A 283 -5.84 26.30 -15.96
C VAL A 283 -7.02 26.82 -16.79
N ASN A 284 -7.87 25.91 -17.30
CA ASN A 284 -8.92 26.29 -18.24
C ASN A 284 -10.22 26.73 -17.59
N THR A 285 -10.60 26.17 -16.43
CA THR A 285 -11.82 26.53 -15.72
C THR A 285 -11.56 27.61 -14.66
N LEU A 286 -10.58 27.43 -13.80
CA LEU A 286 -10.23 28.41 -12.76
C LEU A 286 -9.38 29.58 -13.27
N LYS A 287 -8.94 29.54 -14.55
CA LYS A 287 -8.05 30.54 -15.16
C LYS A 287 -6.79 30.81 -14.33
N MET A 288 -6.28 29.76 -13.70
CA MET A 288 -5.04 29.83 -12.92
C MET A 288 -3.84 29.75 -13.87
N GLU A 289 -2.83 30.59 -13.63
CA GLU A 289 -1.59 30.52 -14.42
C GLU A 289 -0.91 29.15 -14.24
N LEU A 290 -0.45 28.54 -15.31
CA LEU A 290 0.24 27.23 -15.29
C LEU A 290 1.42 27.26 -14.32
N ARG A 291 2.22 28.34 -14.29
CA ARG A 291 3.34 28.49 -13.35
C ARG A 291 2.92 28.38 -11.88
N THR A 292 1.70 28.80 -11.56
CA THR A 292 1.11 28.62 -10.21
C THR A 292 0.87 27.15 -9.91
N VAL A 293 0.37 26.37 -10.87
CA VAL A 293 0.13 24.94 -10.71
C VAL A 293 1.47 24.19 -10.59
N ILE A 294 2.44 24.53 -11.41
CA ILE A 294 3.81 23.99 -11.37
C ILE A 294 4.46 24.25 -10.00
N GLY A 295 4.34 25.46 -9.48
CA GLY A 295 4.87 25.85 -8.17
C GLY A 295 4.15 25.20 -6.98
N ARG A 296 3.03 24.49 -7.22
CA ARG A 296 2.20 23.82 -6.20
C ARG A 296 1.82 22.41 -6.62
N PRO A 297 2.79 21.48 -6.78
CA PRO A 297 2.53 20.13 -7.26
C PRO A 297 1.55 19.34 -6.38
N GLU A 298 1.34 19.75 -5.13
CA GLU A 298 0.31 19.21 -4.24
C GLU A 298 -1.12 19.33 -4.80
N PHE A 299 -1.38 20.27 -5.71
CA PHE A 299 -2.68 20.39 -6.36
C PHE A 299 -3.02 19.16 -7.19
N LEU A 300 -2.03 18.49 -7.80
CA LEU A 300 -2.24 17.27 -8.58
C LEU A 300 -2.85 16.13 -7.76
N MET A 301 -2.71 16.18 -6.44
CA MET A 301 -3.29 15.18 -5.53
C MET A 301 -4.77 15.43 -5.22
N LEU A 302 -5.27 16.64 -5.46
CA LEU A 302 -6.66 16.99 -5.18
C LEU A 302 -7.62 16.28 -6.14
N SER A 303 -8.83 16.01 -5.68
CA SER A 303 -9.91 15.51 -6.53
C SER A 303 -10.63 16.69 -7.17
N VAL A 304 -10.77 16.69 -8.50
CA VAL A 304 -11.54 17.72 -9.20
C VAL A 304 -12.98 17.70 -8.70
N ASP A 305 -13.63 16.56 -8.74
CA ASP A 305 -15.07 16.46 -8.46
C ASP A 305 -15.41 16.52 -6.96
N LYS A 306 -14.56 15.91 -6.10
CA LYS A 306 -14.85 15.86 -4.65
C LYS A 306 -14.31 17.08 -3.87
N ARG A 307 -13.42 17.90 -4.47
CA ARG A 307 -12.82 19.02 -3.75
C ARG A 307 -12.74 20.31 -4.54
N ILE A 308 -12.15 20.30 -5.73
CA ILE A 308 -11.87 21.54 -6.46
C ILE A 308 -13.19 22.18 -6.95
N ARG A 309 -14.00 21.41 -7.67
CA ARG A 309 -15.28 21.86 -8.26
C ARG A 309 -16.30 22.31 -7.20
N PRO A 310 -16.57 21.56 -6.12
CA PRO A 310 -17.50 22.02 -5.08
C PRO A 310 -17.09 23.35 -4.47
N ARG A 311 -15.81 23.50 -4.13
CA ARG A 311 -15.28 24.74 -3.57
C ARG A 311 -15.38 25.91 -4.53
N TYR A 312 -15.07 25.68 -5.80
CA TYR A 312 -15.21 26.67 -6.85
C TYR A 312 -16.68 27.12 -7.02
N ASN A 313 -17.62 26.16 -7.04
CA ASN A 313 -19.04 26.47 -7.18
C ASN A 313 -19.56 27.33 -6.01
N VAL A 314 -19.24 26.94 -4.77
CA VAL A 314 -19.59 27.74 -3.58
C VAL A 314 -19.04 29.16 -3.70
N LEU A 315 -17.77 29.31 -4.04
CA LEU A 315 -17.14 30.62 -4.18
C LEU A 315 -17.82 31.48 -5.28
N LYS A 316 -18.11 30.86 -6.42
CA LYS A 316 -18.80 31.54 -7.53
C LYS A 316 -20.21 32.05 -7.13
N ILE A 317 -20.94 31.23 -6.37
CA ILE A 317 -22.24 31.62 -5.83
C ILE A 317 -22.09 32.82 -4.86
N LEU A 318 -21.15 32.72 -3.92
CA LEU A 318 -20.91 33.78 -2.94
C LEU A 318 -20.44 35.10 -3.58
N GLU A 319 -19.60 35.01 -4.62
CA GLU A 319 -19.15 36.18 -5.41
C GLU A 319 -20.30 36.81 -6.17
N SER A 320 -21.17 36.01 -6.81
CA SER A 320 -22.35 36.54 -7.52
C SER A 320 -23.32 37.27 -6.61
N LYS A 321 -23.39 36.91 -5.33
CA LYS A 321 -24.20 37.56 -4.31
C LYS A 321 -23.47 38.72 -3.59
N LYS A 322 -22.21 39.01 -3.99
CA LYS A 322 -21.36 40.05 -3.36
C LYS A 322 -21.08 39.81 -1.86
N LEU A 323 -21.25 38.58 -1.39
CA LEU A 323 -21.02 38.17 0.01
C LEU A 323 -19.53 37.96 0.33
N VAL A 324 -18.73 37.72 -0.70
CA VAL A 324 -17.31 37.61 -0.61
C VAL A 324 -16.69 38.64 -1.55
N ILE A 325 -16.10 39.70 -0.97
CA ILE A 325 -15.49 40.80 -1.71
C ILE A 325 -13.98 40.60 -1.76
N GLY A 326 -13.41 40.70 -2.97
CA GLY A 326 -11.96 40.64 -3.24
C GLY A 326 -11.48 39.31 -3.83
N LYS A 327 -10.41 39.37 -4.60
CA LYS A 327 -9.73 38.17 -5.15
C LYS A 327 -9.19 37.34 -3.99
N LYS A 328 -10.03 36.43 -3.43
CA LYS A 328 -9.55 35.47 -2.43
C LYS A 328 -8.52 34.59 -3.07
N ASN A 329 -7.47 34.30 -2.32
CA ASN A 329 -6.38 33.46 -2.78
C ASN A 329 -6.89 32.03 -3.00
N MET A 330 -7.33 31.72 -4.24
CA MET A 330 -7.83 30.41 -4.64
C MET A 330 -6.87 29.29 -4.22
N LYS A 331 -5.56 29.55 -4.24
CA LYS A 331 -4.54 28.59 -3.80
C LYS A 331 -4.76 28.16 -2.35
N GLN A 332 -5.02 29.09 -1.47
CA GLN A 332 -5.29 28.84 -0.03
C GLN A 332 -6.60 28.08 0.14
N LEU A 333 -7.63 28.44 -0.60
CA LEU A 333 -8.95 27.82 -0.52
C LEU A 333 -8.92 26.35 -0.97
N LEU A 334 -8.18 26.02 -2.02
CA LEU A 334 -8.04 24.63 -2.49
C LEU A 334 -7.31 23.74 -1.49
N THR A 335 -6.37 24.28 -0.72
CA THR A 335 -5.57 23.52 0.26
C THR A 335 -6.13 23.57 1.68
N MET A 336 -7.09 24.46 1.96
CA MET A 336 -7.76 24.59 3.27
C MET A 336 -8.37 23.25 3.72
N ARG A 337 -8.31 22.95 5.03
CA ARG A 337 -8.94 21.74 5.58
C ARG A 337 -10.45 21.75 5.29
N GLU A 338 -11.00 20.57 5.09
CA GLU A 338 -12.42 20.43 4.69
C GLU A 338 -13.36 21.10 5.68
N ASN A 339 -13.20 20.79 6.96
CA ASN A 339 -14.04 21.38 8.01
C ASN A 339 -13.94 22.91 8.06
N ASN A 340 -12.74 23.48 7.88
CA ASN A 340 -12.57 24.94 7.87
C ASN A 340 -13.26 25.57 6.67
N PHE A 341 -13.14 24.96 5.47
CA PHE A 341 -13.83 25.47 4.30
C PHE A 341 -15.35 25.39 4.48
N PHE A 342 -15.85 24.28 5.00
CA PHE A 342 -17.28 24.09 5.24
C PHE A 342 -17.83 25.12 6.23
N GLN A 343 -17.16 25.34 7.36
CA GLN A 343 -17.60 26.32 8.35
C GLN A 343 -17.51 27.76 7.82
N ASP A 344 -16.40 28.16 7.20
CA ASP A 344 -16.10 29.53 6.83
C ASP A 344 -16.82 29.97 5.54
N TYR A 345 -17.18 29.04 4.64
CA TYR A 345 -17.73 29.38 3.32
C TYR A 345 -19.10 28.76 3.02
N VAL A 346 -19.50 27.71 3.72
CA VAL A 346 -20.79 27.06 3.50
C VAL A 346 -21.74 27.41 4.64
N ILE A 347 -21.46 26.98 5.87
CA ILE A 347 -22.34 27.20 7.04
C ILE A 347 -22.51 28.69 7.30
N LYS A 348 -21.44 29.46 7.32
CA LYS A 348 -21.49 30.92 7.60
C LYS A 348 -22.44 31.69 6.69
N TYR A 349 -22.70 31.21 5.49
CA TYR A 349 -23.54 31.88 4.50
C TYR A 349 -24.81 31.10 4.15
N ALA A 350 -25.07 29.95 4.77
CA ALA A 350 -26.24 29.10 4.48
C ALA A 350 -27.57 29.86 4.62
N ASP A 351 -27.72 30.67 5.67
CA ASP A 351 -28.93 31.47 5.90
C ASP A 351 -29.13 32.58 4.87
N LYS A 352 -28.04 33.07 4.27
CA LYS A 352 -28.06 34.17 3.27
C LYS A 352 -28.19 33.68 1.83
N VAL A 353 -27.91 32.42 1.60
CA VAL A 353 -27.92 31.81 0.27
C VAL A 353 -28.61 30.44 0.32
N PRO A 354 -29.96 30.44 0.14
CA PRO A 354 -30.71 29.18 0.03
C PRO A 354 -30.11 28.27 -1.05
N GLY A 355 -29.98 26.97 -0.78
CA GLY A 355 -29.39 25.98 -1.70
C GLY A 355 -27.85 25.91 -1.72
N LEU A 356 -27.16 26.70 -0.86
CA LEU A 356 -25.70 26.68 -0.81
C LEU A 356 -25.16 25.33 -0.28
N LEU A 357 -25.86 24.73 0.68
CA LEU A 357 -25.54 23.39 1.22
C LEU A 357 -25.69 22.32 0.15
N GLU A 358 -26.82 22.34 -0.56
CA GLU A 358 -27.05 21.38 -1.67
C GLU A 358 -26.01 21.54 -2.79
N ALA A 359 -25.66 22.79 -3.13
CA ALA A 359 -24.62 23.05 -4.14
C ALA A 359 -23.22 22.51 -3.74
N TYR A 360 -22.97 22.36 -2.43
CA TYR A 360 -21.74 21.76 -1.91
C TYR A 360 -21.83 20.24 -1.76
N GLU A 361 -23.02 19.71 -1.40
CA GLU A 361 -23.27 18.30 -1.11
C GLU A 361 -23.64 17.45 -2.32
N VAL A 362 -23.87 18.03 -3.51
CA VAL A 362 -24.32 17.34 -4.75
C VAL A 362 -23.37 16.24 -5.25
N LEU A 363 -22.26 15.96 -4.53
CA LEU A 363 -21.40 14.83 -4.85
C LEU A 363 -21.43 13.76 -3.74
N PRO A 364 -21.61 12.49 -4.10
CA PRO A 364 -21.66 11.40 -3.13
C PRO A 364 -20.41 11.42 -2.26
N LYS A 365 -20.60 11.51 -0.95
CA LYS A 365 -19.55 11.16 0.03
C LYS A 365 -19.15 9.71 -0.23
N PRO A 366 -17.86 9.37 -0.17
CA PRO A 366 -17.39 8.01 -0.37
C PRO A 366 -17.96 7.04 0.66
#